data_369656dcc1b242f2fd0501591dfc06bb
#
_entry.id   369656dcc1b242f2fd0501591dfc06bb
#
_cell.length_a   1.000
_cell.length_b   1.000
_cell.length_c   1.000
_cell.angle_alpha   90.00
_cell.angle_beta   90.00
_cell.angle_gamma   90.00
#
_symmetry.space_group_name_H-M   'P 1'
#
loop_
_entity.id
_entity.type
_entity.pdbx_description
1 polymer ?
#
loop_
_entity_poly.entity_id
_entity_poly.type
_entity_poly.pdbx_seq_one_letter_code
_entity_poly.pdbx_strand_id
1 'polypeptide(L)'
;MMMEKGHRPAIAVIDGNTLAAIGLKTILQRIMPIMDVELYGSFNEFEASVPDRYFHFFVSVNIVLAHRMFFLEHSRKTIVLTTSNESLTGFHSINVNVSEDILVKSLLMLEQHAHSRGRNLPMDVPAGNAGILTDREIEVLVLIVEGYINKEIADKLHIGLTTVISHRKNIMDKLDARSVSALTIYAVTHGYVDIANI
;
A
#
# COMPACT_ATOMS: atom_id res chain seq x y z
N MET A 1 10.53 -43.99 -4.34
CA MET A 1 10.98 -42.66 -4.78
C MET A 1 9.76 -41.75 -4.68
N MET A 2 9.52 -41.15 -3.48
CA MET A 2 8.40 -40.25 -3.23
C MET A 2 8.74 -38.92 -3.88
N MET A 3 7.93 -38.51 -4.87
CA MET A 3 8.00 -37.17 -5.43
C MET A 3 7.64 -36.18 -4.33
N GLU A 4 8.57 -35.31 -3.94
CA GLU A 4 8.29 -34.13 -3.16
C GLU A 4 7.21 -33.33 -3.90
N LYS A 5 6.04 -33.20 -3.29
CA LYS A 5 5.01 -32.26 -3.74
C LYS A 5 5.62 -30.89 -3.62
N GLY A 6 6.01 -30.29 -4.74
CA GLY A 6 6.44 -28.90 -4.79
C GLY A 6 5.42 -28.05 -4.06
N HIS A 7 5.82 -27.42 -2.98
CA HIS A 7 4.97 -26.53 -2.18
C HIS A 7 4.56 -25.37 -3.08
N ARG A 8 3.27 -25.26 -3.38
CA ARG A 8 2.75 -24.08 -4.08
C ARG A 8 2.93 -22.86 -3.17
N PRO A 9 3.31 -21.71 -3.73
CA PRO A 9 3.36 -20.48 -2.94
C PRO A 9 1.98 -20.20 -2.34
N ALA A 10 1.93 -19.85 -1.06
CA ALA A 10 0.68 -19.67 -0.33
C ALA A 10 0.51 -18.24 0.17
N ILE A 11 -0.74 -17.79 0.25
CA ILE A 11 -1.18 -16.51 0.83
C ILE A 11 -2.05 -16.82 2.03
N ALA A 12 -1.85 -16.09 3.13
CA ALA A 12 -2.74 -16.14 4.29
C ALA A 12 -3.72 -14.95 4.27
N VAL A 13 -5.00 -15.23 4.51
CA VAL A 13 -6.03 -14.21 4.81
C VAL A 13 -6.42 -14.38 6.27
N ILE A 14 -6.20 -13.34 7.08
CA ILE A 14 -6.38 -13.37 8.53
C ILE A 14 -7.46 -12.34 8.88
N ASP A 15 -8.69 -12.79 9.02
CA ASP A 15 -9.85 -11.93 9.29
C ASP A 15 -10.91 -12.68 10.08
N GLY A 16 -11.37 -12.09 11.20
CA GLY A 16 -12.49 -12.62 11.98
C GLY A 16 -13.83 -12.56 11.26
N ASN A 17 -13.97 -11.79 10.18
CA ASN A 17 -15.15 -11.77 9.34
C ASN A 17 -15.06 -12.86 8.26
N THR A 18 -15.68 -14.00 8.51
CA THR A 18 -15.68 -15.16 7.62
C THR A 18 -16.16 -14.83 6.20
N LEU A 19 -17.21 -14.01 6.07
CA LEU A 19 -17.74 -13.63 4.75
C LEU A 19 -16.75 -12.80 3.95
N ALA A 20 -16.09 -11.82 4.59
CA ALA A 20 -15.06 -11.02 3.97
C ALA A 20 -13.86 -11.88 3.56
N ALA A 21 -13.42 -12.79 4.43
CA ALA A 21 -12.31 -13.71 4.16
C ALA A 21 -12.60 -14.62 2.96
N ILE A 22 -13.80 -15.22 2.87
CA ILE A 22 -14.22 -16.06 1.74
C ILE A 22 -14.31 -15.23 0.45
N GLY A 23 -14.87 -14.03 0.50
CA GLY A 23 -14.95 -13.11 -0.64
C GLY A 23 -13.57 -12.77 -1.18
N LEU A 24 -12.65 -12.35 -0.30
CA LEU A 24 -11.28 -12.02 -0.67
C LEU A 24 -10.54 -13.24 -1.23
N LYS A 25 -10.68 -14.42 -0.62
CA LYS A 25 -10.11 -15.67 -1.15
C LYS A 25 -10.57 -15.94 -2.57
N THR A 26 -11.87 -15.78 -2.85
CA THR A 26 -12.42 -16.01 -4.19
C THR A 26 -11.81 -15.06 -5.22
N ILE A 27 -11.64 -13.78 -4.87
CA ILE A 27 -11.01 -12.78 -5.72
C ILE A 27 -9.53 -13.11 -5.94
N LEU A 28 -8.78 -13.41 -4.87
CA LEU A 28 -7.35 -13.74 -4.94
C LEU A 28 -7.10 -14.98 -5.81
N GLN A 29 -7.90 -16.04 -5.66
CA GLN A 29 -7.77 -17.25 -6.48
C GLN A 29 -8.06 -17.02 -7.97
N ARG A 30 -8.94 -16.05 -8.28
CA ARG A 30 -9.24 -15.66 -9.67
C ARG A 30 -8.08 -14.86 -10.29
N ILE A 31 -7.41 -14.01 -9.49
CA ILE A 31 -6.31 -13.15 -9.95
C ILE A 31 -4.97 -13.91 -9.95
N MET A 32 -4.73 -14.74 -8.93
CA MET A 32 -3.50 -15.50 -8.69
C MET A 32 -3.78 -17.01 -8.62
N PRO A 33 -4.16 -17.67 -9.74
CA PRO A 33 -4.62 -19.06 -9.73
C PRO A 33 -3.52 -20.09 -9.35
N ILE A 34 -2.25 -19.69 -9.38
CA ILE A 34 -1.12 -20.54 -9.00
C ILE A 34 -0.83 -20.53 -7.50
N MET A 35 -1.43 -19.60 -6.74
CA MET A 35 -1.22 -19.47 -5.30
C MET A 35 -2.34 -20.18 -4.52
N ASP A 36 -1.96 -20.88 -3.47
CA ASP A 36 -2.92 -21.40 -2.50
C ASP A 36 -3.31 -20.29 -1.52
N VAL A 37 -4.61 -20.14 -1.24
CA VAL A 37 -5.13 -19.12 -0.31
C VAL A 37 -5.75 -19.82 0.90
N GLU A 38 -5.15 -19.60 2.07
CA GLU A 38 -5.59 -20.17 3.34
C GLU A 38 -6.23 -19.09 4.22
N LEU A 39 -7.31 -19.46 4.93
CA LEU A 39 -8.09 -18.55 5.75
C LEU A 39 -7.86 -18.85 7.23
N TYR A 40 -7.72 -17.80 8.02
CA TYR A 40 -7.57 -17.85 9.47
C TYR A 40 -8.54 -16.87 10.12
N GLY A 41 -9.35 -17.33 11.08
CA GLY A 41 -10.29 -16.50 11.81
C GLY A 41 -9.63 -15.69 12.92
N SER A 42 -8.41 -16.05 13.33
CA SER A 42 -7.67 -15.39 14.40
C SER A 42 -6.16 -15.42 14.17
N PHE A 43 -5.44 -14.54 14.87
CA PHE A 43 -3.98 -14.56 14.88
C PHE A 43 -3.40 -15.87 15.44
N ASN A 44 -3.99 -16.42 16.49
CA ASN A 44 -3.49 -17.65 17.12
C ASN A 44 -3.54 -18.86 16.15
N GLU A 45 -4.60 -18.97 15.35
CA GLU A 45 -4.70 -20.00 14.31
C GLU A 45 -3.63 -19.82 13.24
N PHE A 46 -3.41 -18.58 12.82
CA PHE A 46 -2.38 -18.24 11.83
C PHE A 46 -0.97 -18.50 12.37
N GLU A 47 -0.67 -18.07 13.59
CA GLU A 47 0.64 -18.26 14.22
C GLU A 47 1.01 -19.76 14.36
N ALA A 48 0.03 -20.61 14.67
CA ALA A 48 0.20 -22.05 14.73
C ALA A 48 0.49 -22.71 13.35
N SER A 49 0.29 -22.01 12.24
CA SER A 49 0.38 -22.53 10.88
C SER A 49 1.73 -22.43 10.19
N VAL A 50 2.80 -22.05 10.88
CA VAL A 50 4.12 -21.74 10.30
C VAL A 50 4.07 -20.52 9.35
N PRO A 51 4.04 -19.30 9.89
CA PRO A 51 3.87 -18.06 9.12
C PRO A 51 4.89 -17.80 8.00
N ASP A 52 6.11 -18.31 8.16
CA ASP A 52 7.20 -18.08 7.18
C ASP A 52 6.95 -18.70 5.80
N ARG A 53 6.06 -19.68 5.70
CA ARG A 53 5.71 -20.30 4.42
C ARG A 53 4.89 -19.43 3.48
N TYR A 54 4.20 -18.40 4.02
CA TYR A 54 3.36 -17.52 3.22
C TYR A 54 4.15 -16.43 2.54
N PHE A 55 3.76 -16.16 1.31
CA PHE A 55 4.32 -15.09 0.51
C PHE A 55 3.79 -13.72 0.96
N HIS A 56 2.48 -13.64 1.23
CA HIS A 56 1.80 -12.46 1.76
C HIS A 56 0.77 -12.83 2.81
N PHE A 57 0.52 -11.87 3.72
CA PHE A 57 -0.53 -11.89 4.73
C PHE A 57 -1.52 -10.76 4.44
N PHE A 58 -2.76 -11.08 4.12
CA PHE A 58 -3.86 -10.13 4.06
C PHE A 58 -4.56 -10.12 5.41
N VAL A 59 -4.45 -9.04 6.16
CA VAL A 59 -4.84 -9.04 7.58
C VAL A 59 -5.79 -7.89 7.88
N SER A 60 -6.88 -8.15 8.60
CA SER A 60 -7.76 -7.08 9.07
C SER A 60 -7.03 -6.15 10.04
N VAL A 61 -7.34 -4.85 9.97
CA VAL A 61 -6.69 -3.79 10.77
C VAL A 61 -6.72 -4.10 12.27
N ASN A 62 -7.82 -4.66 12.78
CA ASN A 62 -7.96 -4.97 14.20
C ASN A 62 -6.96 -6.03 14.68
N ILE A 63 -6.71 -7.06 13.86
CA ILE A 63 -5.73 -8.10 14.17
C ILE A 63 -4.30 -7.53 14.11
N VAL A 64 -4.01 -6.69 13.12
CA VAL A 64 -2.71 -6.02 13.03
C VAL A 64 -2.45 -5.13 14.24
N LEU A 65 -3.43 -4.36 14.70
CA LEU A 65 -3.29 -3.50 15.87
C LEU A 65 -3.07 -4.29 17.16
N ALA A 66 -3.76 -5.44 17.32
CA ALA A 66 -3.61 -6.31 18.48
C ALA A 66 -2.24 -7.02 18.53
N HIS A 67 -1.64 -7.33 17.37
CA HIS A 67 -0.38 -8.08 17.24
C HIS A 67 0.68 -7.29 16.47
N ARG A 68 0.75 -5.99 16.72
CA ARG A 68 1.52 -5.02 15.91
C ARG A 68 2.99 -5.38 15.77
N MET A 69 3.65 -5.86 16.81
CA MET A 69 5.09 -6.19 16.79
C MET A 69 5.38 -7.29 15.77
N PHE A 70 4.60 -8.37 15.78
CA PHE A 70 4.75 -9.46 14.83
C PHE A 70 4.62 -8.98 13.38
N PHE A 71 3.58 -8.19 13.09
CA PHE A 71 3.33 -7.72 11.72
C PHE A 71 4.34 -6.64 11.28
N LEU A 72 4.92 -5.85 12.18
CA LEU A 72 6.02 -4.93 11.86
C LEU A 72 7.29 -5.68 11.46
N GLU A 73 7.65 -6.76 12.14
CA GLU A 73 8.77 -7.62 11.76
C GLU A 73 8.56 -8.25 10.38
N HIS A 74 7.29 -8.48 10.00
CA HIS A 74 6.89 -9.04 8.71
C HIS A 74 6.23 -8.00 7.78
N SER A 75 6.53 -6.70 7.96
CA SER A 75 5.85 -5.61 7.26
C SER A 75 5.87 -5.72 5.74
N ARG A 76 6.95 -6.26 5.18
CA ARG A 76 7.09 -6.49 3.72
C ARG A 76 6.13 -7.55 3.16
N LYS A 77 5.64 -8.46 3.99
CA LYS A 77 4.67 -9.50 3.62
C LYS A 77 3.24 -9.12 4.01
N THR A 78 3.09 -8.12 4.89
CA THR A 78 1.81 -7.75 5.50
C THR A 78 1.09 -6.71 4.66
N ILE A 79 -0.15 -7.03 4.29
CA ILE A 79 -1.09 -6.16 3.60
C ILE A 79 -2.29 -5.98 4.51
N VAL A 80 -2.51 -4.75 4.98
CA VAL A 80 -3.59 -4.45 5.92
C VAL A 80 -4.89 -4.17 5.17
N LEU A 81 -5.94 -4.87 5.55
CA LEU A 81 -7.30 -4.66 5.04
C LEU A 81 -7.98 -3.57 5.87
N THR A 82 -8.28 -2.42 5.27
CA THR A 82 -8.92 -1.28 5.92
C THR A 82 -10.31 -1.04 5.33
N THR A 83 -11.19 -0.39 6.09
CA THR A 83 -12.52 0.05 5.62
C THR A 83 -12.57 1.54 5.29
N SER A 84 -11.46 2.24 5.48
CA SER A 84 -11.28 3.66 5.17
C SER A 84 -10.06 3.88 4.28
N ASN A 85 -9.90 5.09 3.78
CA ASN A 85 -8.73 5.48 3.00
C ASN A 85 -7.52 5.82 3.89
N GLU A 86 -7.64 5.69 5.20
CA GLU A 86 -6.53 5.88 6.12
C GLU A 86 -5.60 4.67 6.07
N SER A 87 -4.32 4.96 5.87
CA SER A 87 -3.28 3.93 5.89
C SER A 87 -2.73 3.74 7.29
N LEU A 88 -2.37 2.50 7.63
CA LEU A 88 -1.70 2.22 8.88
C LEU A 88 -0.19 2.39 8.68
N THR A 89 0.41 3.35 9.41
CA THR A 89 1.85 3.64 9.33
C THR A 89 2.71 2.38 9.50
N GLY A 90 3.60 2.16 8.54
CA GLY A 90 4.51 1.01 8.51
C GLY A 90 3.97 -0.22 7.76
N PHE A 91 2.80 -0.12 7.13
CA PHE A 91 2.20 -1.22 6.40
C PHE A 91 1.64 -0.79 5.04
N HIS A 92 1.65 -1.70 4.10
CA HIS A 92 0.83 -1.57 2.91
C HIS A 92 -0.63 -1.82 3.25
N SER A 93 -1.54 -0.93 2.85
CA SER A 93 -2.97 -1.05 3.16
C SER A 93 -3.81 -1.06 1.89
N ILE A 94 -4.91 -1.82 1.93
CA ILE A 94 -5.93 -1.85 0.88
C ILE A 94 -7.28 -1.52 1.51
N ASN A 95 -7.97 -0.53 0.95
CA ASN A 95 -9.36 -0.26 1.33
C ASN A 95 -10.27 -1.32 0.70
N VAL A 96 -10.96 -2.09 1.54
CA VAL A 96 -11.92 -3.12 1.10
C VAL A 96 -13.35 -2.59 0.95
N ASN A 97 -13.60 -1.34 1.37
CA ASN A 97 -14.90 -0.68 1.25
C ASN A 97 -14.97 0.18 -0.04
N VAL A 98 -14.67 -0.46 -1.16
CA VAL A 98 -14.65 0.13 -2.51
C VAL A 98 -15.39 -0.80 -3.48
N SER A 99 -15.61 -0.36 -4.72
CA SER A 99 -16.18 -1.23 -5.76
C SER A 99 -15.23 -2.40 -6.10
N GLU A 100 -15.79 -3.51 -6.60
CA GLU A 100 -15.00 -4.69 -7.01
C GLU A 100 -13.88 -4.31 -7.99
N ASP A 101 -14.18 -3.46 -8.98
CA ASP A 101 -13.19 -3.04 -9.99
C ASP A 101 -11.99 -2.32 -9.38
N ILE A 102 -12.21 -1.46 -8.37
CA ILE A 102 -11.15 -0.75 -7.67
C ILE A 102 -10.33 -1.73 -6.82
N LEU A 103 -10.99 -2.63 -6.10
CA LEU A 103 -10.34 -3.65 -5.29
C LEU A 103 -9.46 -4.57 -6.14
N VAL A 104 -10.00 -5.09 -7.25
CA VAL A 104 -9.26 -5.94 -8.19
C VAL A 104 -8.04 -5.22 -8.77
N LYS A 105 -8.18 -3.94 -9.18
CA LYS A 105 -7.05 -3.14 -9.66
C LYS A 105 -5.96 -2.99 -8.61
N SER A 106 -6.33 -2.71 -7.35
CA SER A 106 -5.37 -2.58 -6.24
C SER A 106 -4.61 -3.88 -6.00
N LEU A 107 -5.28 -5.02 -6.04
CA LEU A 107 -4.67 -6.34 -5.89
C LEU A 107 -3.74 -6.70 -7.06
N LEU A 108 -4.12 -6.37 -8.30
CA LEU A 108 -3.27 -6.58 -9.49
C LEU A 108 -2.00 -5.71 -9.46
N MET A 109 -2.10 -4.47 -8.98
CA MET A 109 -0.93 -3.61 -8.80
C MET A 109 0.06 -4.20 -7.80
N LEU A 110 -0.39 -4.81 -6.70
CA LEU A 110 0.47 -5.53 -5.76
C LEU A 110 1.22 -6.68 -6.42
N GLU A 111 0.54 -7.48 -7.24
CA GLU A 111 1.15 -8.59 -7.96
C GLU A 111 2.26 -8.12 -8.91
N GLN A 112 2.00 -7.07 -9.68
CA GLN A 112 2.98 -6.51 -10.63
C GLN A 112 4.23 -5.99 -9.93
N HIS A 113 4.09 -5.33 -8.78
CA HIS A 113 5.23 -4.83 -8.00
C HIS A 113 6.05 -5.97 -7.37
N ALA A 114 5.40 -7.05 -6.95
CA ALA A 114 6.07 -8.25 -6.43
C ALA A 114 6.93 -8.94 -7.50
N HIS A 115 6.50 -8.94 -8.76
CA HIS A 115 7.22 -9.57 -9.88
C HIS A 115 8.37 -8.71 -10.42
N SER A 116 8.26 -7.37 -10.39
CA SER A 116 9.25 -6.46 -10.97
C SER A 116 10.53 -6.28 -10.14
N ARG A 117 10.53 -6.60 -8.85
CA ARG A 117 11.64 -6.39 -7.91
C ARG A 117 12.02 -7.59 -7.03
N GLY A 118 11.75 -8.82 -7.46
CA GLY A 118 12.28 -10.02 -6.77
C GLY A 118 12.00 -10.06 -5.26
N ARG A 119 10.90 -10.65 -4.87
CA ARG A 119 10.58 -11.25 -3.56
C ARG A 119 10.04 -10.41 -2.41
N ASN A 120 9.97 -9.08 -2.42
CA ASN A 120 9.33 -8.34 -1.32
C ASN A 120 8.76 -7.01 -1.80
N LEU A 121 7.63 -6.59 -1.23
CA LEU A 121 7.08 -5.25 -1.40
C LEU A 121 8.12 -4.20 -0.95
N PRO A 122 8.34 -3.10 -1.70
CA PRO A 122 9.17 -2.00 -1.21
C PRO A 122 8.58 -1.46 0.09
N MET A 123 9.42 -1.20 1.10
CA MET A 123 9.00 -0.57 2.37
C MET A 123 8.49 0.87 2.19
N ASP A 124 8.68 1.46 1.02
CA ASP A 124 8.39 2.85 0.71
C ASP A 124 7.20 3.03 -0.23
N VAL A 125 6.12 2.24 -0.07
CA VAL A 125 4.84 2.62 -0.63
C VAL A 125 4.03 3.19 0.53
N PRO A 126 3.77 4.52 0.57
CA PRO A 126 2.83 5.07 1.53
C PRO A 126 1.50 4.36 1.32
N ALA A 127 1.10 3.56 2.28
CA ALA A 127 -0.16 2.86 2.26
C ALA A 127 -1.27 3.89 2.42
N GLY A 128 -2.07 4.07 1.41
CA GLY A 128 -3.24 4.93 1.50
C GLY A 128 -3.33 6.01 0.46
N ASN A 129 -2.98 5.69 -0.71
CA ASN A 129 -3.49 6.20 -1.99
C ASN A 129 -2.68 5.45 -3.03
N ALA A 130 -3.20 4.36 -3.57
CA ALA A 130 -2.81 3.94 -4.90
C ALA A 130 -3.17 5.12 -5.81
N GLY A 131 -2.33 6.12 -5.71
CA GLY A 131 -1.96 7.17 -6.56
C GLY A 131 -2.99 8.14 -7.05
N ILE A 132 -3.48 9.02 -6.21
CA ILE A 132 -3.77 10.35 -6.76
C ILE A 132 -2.44 10.94 -7.25
N LEU A 133 -1.34 10.83 -6.46
CA LEU A 133 -0.02 11.34 -6.84
C LEU A 133 0.98 10.18 -7.00
N THR A 134 1.86 10.29 -7.99
CA THR A 134 3.03 9.42 -8.16
C THR A 134 4.13 9.82 -7.15
N ASP A 135 5.10 8.95 -6.89
CA ASP A 135 6.24 9.24 -6.00
C ASP A 135 6.93 10.55 -6.39
N ARG A 136 7.08 10.78 -7.70
CA ARG A 136 7.69 12.00 -8.21
C ARG A 136 6.82 13.24 -7.96
N GLU A 137 5.52 13.11 -8.03
CA GLU A 137 4.60 14.19 -7.69
C GLU A 137 4.59 14.47 -6.17
N ILE A 138 4.79 13.45 -5.33
CA ILE A 138 4.93 13.60 -3.88
C ILE A 138 6.23 14.37 -3.54
N GLU A 139 7.35 14.01 -4.14
CA GLU A 139 8.61 14.75 -3.97
C GLU A 139 8.45 16.24 -4.36
N VAL A 140 7.78 16.50 -5.47
CA VAL A 140 7.49 17.87 -5.90
C VAL A 140 6.52 18.58 -4.94
N LEU A 141 5.47 17.87 -4.45
CA LEU A 141 4.51 18.39 -3.48
C LEU A 141 5.20 18.83 -2.18
N VAL A 142 6.08 18.00 -1.63
CA VAL A 142 6.84 18.29 -0.41
C VAL A 142 7.62 19.58 -0.58
N LEU A 143 8.38 19.73 -1.66
CA LEU A 143 9.18 20.92 -1.91
C LEU A 143 8.32 22.19 -2.15
N ILE A 144 7.12 22.03 -2.76
CA ILE A 144 6.17 23.15 -2.90
C ILE A 144 5.72 23.65 -1.52
N VAL A 145 5.38 22.73 -0.63
CA VAL A 145 4.87 23.02 0.72
C VAL A 145 5.97 23.58 1.62
N GLU A 146 7.20 23.16 1.45
CA GLU A 146 8.40 23.73 2.10
C GLU A 146 8.78 25.11 1.55
N GLY A 147 8.04 25.63 0.55
CA GLY A 147 8.20 26.99 0.05
C GLY A 147 9.19 27.17 -1.10
N TYR A 148 9.73 26.09 -1.69
CA TYR A 148 10.65 26.20 -2.83
C TYR A 148 9.95 26.66 -4.10
N ILE A 149 10.63 27.55 -4.84
CA ILE A 149 10.16 27.98 -6.16
C ILE A 149 10.51 26.93 -7.23
N ASN A 150 9.79 26.96 -8.37
CA ASN A 150 9.93 25.92 -9.42
C ASN A 150 11.37 25.71 -9.90
N LYS A 151 12.20 26.76 -9.92
CA LYS A 151 13.60 26.66 -10.32
C LYS A 151 14.42 25.89 -9.31
N GLU A 152 14.23 26.14 -8.01
CA GLU A 152 14.92 25.46 -6.93
C GLU A 152 14.50 23.98 -6.86
N ILE A 153 13.20 23.68 -7.10
CA ILE A 153 12.69 22.32 -7.20
C ILE A 153 13.36 21.60 -8.38
N ALA A 154 13.48 22.26 -9.52
CA ALA A 154 14.15 21.71 -10.70
C ALA A 154 15.61 21.34 -10.40
N ASP A 155 16.34 22.24 -9.74
CA ASP A 155 17.75 22.05 -9.35
C ASP A 155 17.88 20.91 -8.31
N LYS A 156 17.03 20.91 -7.25
CA LYS A 156 17.05 19.87 -6.19
C LYS A 156 16.73 18.46 -6.71
N LEU A 157 15.77 18.37 -7.61
CA LEU A 157 15.32 17.09 -8.16
C LEU A 157 16.05 16.67 -9.45
N HIS A 158 16.98 17.49 -9.94
CA HIS A 158 17.73 17.28 -11.18
C HIS A 158 16.81 17.03 -12.40
N ILE A 159 15.77 17.86 -12.56
CA ILE A 159 14.82 17.81 -13.69
C ILE A 159 14.64 19.17 -14.35
N GLY A 160 14.03 19.17 -15.54
CA GLY A 160 13.74 20.41 -16.25
C GLY A 160 12.70 21.27 -15.54
N LEU A 161 12.82 22.60 -15.63
CA LEU A 161 11.84 23.56 -15.11
C LEU A 161 10.43 23.29 -15.65
N THR A 162 10.32 22.98 -16.94
CA THR A 162 9.05 22.62 -17.59
C THR A 162 8.44 21.35 -17.00
N THR A 163 9.26 20.39 -16.60
CA THR A 163 8.84 19.15 -15.94
C THR A 163 8.24 19.45 -14.56
N VAL A 164 8.86 20.33 -13.77
CA VAL A 164 8.31 20.78 -12.48
C VAL A 164 6.95 21.46 -12.66
N ILE A 165 6.83 22.33 -13.66
CA ILE A 165 5.56 23.02 -13.95
C ILE A 165 4.48 22.01 -14.33
N SER A 166 4.81 20.98 -15.10
CA SER A 166 3.88 19.90 -15.45
C SER A 166 3.45 19.08 -14.24
N HIS A 167 4.41 18.69 -13.38
CA HIS A 167 4.08 17.99 -12.13
C HIS A 167 3.19 18.83 -11.23
N ARG A 168 3.51 20.12 -11.05
CA ARG A 168 2.70 21.02 -10.22
C ARG A 168 1.27 21.13 -10.73
N LYS A 169 1.08 21.25 -12.05
CA LYS A 169 -0.24 21.26 -12.66
C LYS A 169 -0.97 19.94 -12.40
N ASN A 170 -0.33 18.82 -12.67
CA ASN A 170 -0.91 17.48 -12.46
C ASN A 170 -1.32 17.25 -10.99
N ILE A 171 -0.47 17.68 -10.03
CA ILE A 171 -0.77 17.61 -8.60
C ILE A 171 -2.05 18.41 -8.28
N MET A 172 -2.13 19.65 -8.74
CA MET A 172 -3.30 20.50 -8.50
C MET A 172 -4.57 19.92 -9.13
N ASP A 173 -4.49 19.42 -10.36
CA ASP A 173 -5.61 18.80 -11.08
C ASP A 173 -6.06 17.50 -10.39
N LYS A 174 -5.12 16.64 -9.97
CA LYS A 174 -5.42 15.38 -9.31
C LYS A 174 -6.03 15.55 -7.91
N LEU A 175 -5.64 16.60 -7.18
CA LEU A 175 -6.11 16.87 -5.83
C LEU A 175 -7.30 17.84 -5.80
N ASP A 176 -7.78 18.31 -6.95
CA ASP A 176 -8.74 19.43 -7.07
C ASP A 176 -8.34 20.62 -6.20
N ALA A 177 -7.03 20.86 -6.08
CA ALA A 177 -6.48 21.93 -5.24
C ALA A 177 -6.34 23.22 -6.04
N ARG A 178 -6.90 24.31 -5.53
CA ARG A 178 -6.89 25.64 -6.18
C ARG A 178 -5.86 26.58 -5.58
N SER A 179 -5.12 26.16 -4.56
CA SER A 179 -4.12 26.98 -3.88
C SER A 179 -3.00 26.12 -3.26
N VAL A 180 -1.85 26.74 -2.99
CA VAL A 180 -0.76 26.09 -2.25
C VAL A 180 -1.20 25.72 -0.84
N SER A 181 -2.04 26.53 -0.19
CA SER A 181 -2.58 26.20 1.13
C SER A 181 -3.39 24.90 1.13
N ALA A 182 -4.15 24.60 0.06
CA ALA A 182 -4.84 23.32 -0.07
C ALA A 182 -3.84 22.15 -0.21
N LEU A 183 -2.75 22.36 -0.93
CA LEU A 183 -1.65 21.39 -1.04
C LEU A 183 -0.97 21.17 0.31
N THR A 184 -0.77 22.24 1.10
CA THR A 184 -0.19 22.16 2.46
C THR A 184 -1.07 21.31 3.37
N ILE A 185 -2.38 21.58 3.41
CA ILE A 185 -3.32 20.79 4.20
C ILE A 185 -3.26 19.32 3.79
N TYR A 186 -3.28 19.04 2.49
CA TYR A 186 -3.19 17.68 1.97
C TYR A 186 -1.88 17.00 2.41
N ALA A 187 -0.74 17.67 2.23
CA ALA A 187 0.57 17.10 2.56
C ALA A 187 0.72 16.79 4.06
N VAL A 188 0.22 17.67 4.93
CA VAL A 188 0.24 17.50 6.39
C VAL A 188 -0.70 16.37 6.83
N THR A 189 -1.94 16.36 6.33
CA THR A 189 -2.92 15.33 6.70
C THR A 189 -2.53 13.92 6.24
N HIS A 190 -1.74 13.82 5.14
CA HIS A 190 -1.22 12.55 4.64
C HIS A 190 0.19 12.22 5.16
N GLY A 191 0.74 13.05 6.05
CA GLY A 191 2.03 12.80 6.69
C GLY A 191 3.25 12.96 5.76
N TYR A 192 3.10 13.67 4.65
CA TYR A 192 4.22 13.95 3.73
C TYR A 192 5.15 15.06 4.26
N VAL A 193 4.62 15.97 5.09
CA VAL A 193 5.37 17.08 5.71
C VAL A 193 4.91 17.25 7.15
N ASP A 194 5.86 17.50 8.05
CA ASP A 194 5.56 17.85 9.44
C ASP A 194 5.19 19.36 9.51
N ILE A 195 4.15 19.67 10.28
CA ILE A 195 3.75 21.07 10.57
C ILE A 195 4.90 21.92 11.12
N ALA A 196 5.83 21.29 11.84
CA ALA A 196 7.00 21.99 12.41
C ALA A 196 8.02 22.44 11.35
N ASN A 197 7.90 21.99 10.10
CA ASN A 197 8.84 22.25 9.00
C ASN A 197 8.28 23.15 7.89
N ILE A 198 7.13 23.82 8.15
CA ILE A 198 6.44 24.72 7.20
C ILE A 198 6.57 26.17 7.61
#